data_0dab52f482ef014a278e17366335e57c
#
_entry.id   0dab52f482ef014a278e17366335e57c
#
_cell.length_a   1.000
_cell.length_b   1.000
_cell.length_c   1.000
_cell.angle_alpha   90.00
_cell.angle_beta   90.00
_cell.angle_gamma   90.00
#
_symmetry.space_group_name_H-M   'P 1'
#
loop_
_entity.id
_entity.type
_entity.pdbx_description
1 polymer ?
#
loop_
_entity_poly.entity_id
_entity_poly.type
_entity_poly.pdbx_seq_one_letter_code
_entity_poly.pdbx_strand_id
1 'polypeptide(L)'
;MAENKRDYYEVLGVSKGASEEEIKKAYKKLARKYHPDMNPGDKEAEEKFKEVNEANEVLSDPEKKARYDQFGFAGVDPSYGAGAGGGAYGAGGFDFGDLGDIFGSFFGGGFGGTRANPNAPQRGESLRTSVTISFEEAAFGCEKEISIERVEQCDTCRGTGCEKGTTAEVCPDCRGTGMVQQRRQTPLGFMSTSAPCGRCGGKGRIIHQPCKACHGSGQLRRRKTLKVTIPAGIDNGQTISLRGQGNAGRNGGPAGDLLIVIAVRPHEIFRREGTSVLCEAPITFTQAVLGAELEIPTIDGKVQYSIPEGTQSGTTFRLKGKGIPGLNGRARGDQYVTVYIETPRNLNREQKEALRKFSDTLGESNYEQRKSFFGKFKL
;
A
#
# COMPACT_ATOMS: atom_id res chain seq x y z
N MET A 1 -28.40 -3.50 -35.49
CA MET A 1 -28.29 -2.18 -36.18
C MET A 1 -26.82 -1.81 -36.02
N ALA A 2 -26.08 -1.66 -37.14
CA ALA A 2 -24.66 -1.28 -37.09
C ALA A 2 -24.60 0.17 -36.58
N GLU A 3 -24.05 0.37 -35.40
CA GLU A 3 -23.70 1.71 -34.92
C GLU A 3 -22.72 2.33 -35.90
N ASN A 4 -23.05 3.53 -36.35
CA ASN A 4 -22.27 4.29 -37.31
C ASN A 4 -21.04 4.87 -36.58
N LYS A 5 -20.02 4.02 -36.32
CA LYS A 5 -18.78 4.43 -35.66
C LYS A 5 -18.05 5.44 -36.55
N ARG A 6 -17.61 6.56 -35.96
CA ARG A 6 -16.83 7.61 -36.67
C ARG A 6 -15.41 7.08 -36.95
N ASP A 7 -14.85 7.46 -38.10
CA ASP A 7 -13.46 7.11 -38.49
C ASP A 7 -12.48 7.53 -37.39
N TYR A 8 -11.54 6.65 -37.02
CA TYR A 8 -10.59 6.90 -35.96
C TYR A 8 -9.69 8.11 -36.22
N TYR A 9 -9.37 8.41 -37.48
CA TYR A 9 -8.66 9.62 -37.85
C TYR A 9 -9.51 10.89 -37.61
N GLU A 10 -10.79 10.83 -37.88
CA GLU A 10 -11.72 11.91 -37.57
C GLU A 10 -11.93 12.11 -36.08
N VAL A 11 -11.99 11.01 -35.31
CA VAL A 11 -12.13 11.06 -33.85
C VAL A 11 -10.92 11.77 -33.21
N LEU A 12 -9.71 11.51 -33.69
CA LEU A 12 -8.50 12.18 -33.22
C LEU A 12 -8.28 13.56 -33.88
N GLY A 13 -9.01 13.88 -34.96
CA GLY A 13 -8.85 15.11 -35.71
C GLY A 13 -7.52 15.21 -36.46
N VAL A 14 -7.04 14.09 -36.99
CA VAL A 14 -5.78 13.98 -37.76
C VAL A 14 -6.07 13.45 -39.17
N SER A 15 -5.18 13.70 -40.15
CA SER A 15 -5.32 13.19 -41.50
C SER A 15 -4.96 11.70 -41.61
N LYS A 16 -5.57 11.01 -42.63
CA LYS A 16 -5.12 9.64 -42.98
C LYS A 16 -3.68 9.73 -43.47
N GLY A 17 -2.78 9.05 -42.73
CA GLY A 17 -1.33 9.15 -43.01
C GLY A 17 -0.56 10.00 -42.00
N ALA A 18 -1.23 10.53 -40.96
CA ALA A 18 -0.56 11.22 -39.87
C ALA A 18 0.52 10.36 -39.25
N SER A 19 1.62 11.01 -38.86
CA SER A 19 2.74 10.38 -38.18
C SER A 19 2.34 9.92 -36.75
N GLU A 20 3.10 8.98 -36.20
CA GLU A 20 2.89 8.49 -34.83
C GLU A 20 2.94 9.62 -33.80
N GLU A 21 3.83 10.60 -34.02
CA GLU A 21 3.96 11.76 -33.15
C GLU A 21 2.73 12.66 -33.18
N GLU A 22 2.15 12.87 -34.36
CA GLU A 22 0.93 13.66 -34.54
C GLU A 22 -0.27 12.99 -33.90
N ILE A 23 -0.41 11.68 -34.07
CA ILE A 23 -1.44 10.86 -33.43
C ILE A 23 -1.33 10.97 -31.90
N LYS A 24 -0.13 10.79 -31.36
CA LYS A 24 0.14 10.86 -29.92
C LYS A 24 -0.10 12.26 -29.33
N LYS A 25 0.21 13.32 -30.09
CA LYS A 25 -0.06 14.70 -29.69
C LYS A 25 -1.55 15.02 -29.69
N ALA A 26 -2.28 14.58 -30.70
CA ALA A 26 -3.73 14.75 -30.82
C ALA A 26 -4.45 14.01 -29.66
N TYR A 27 -4.07 12.76 -29.42
CA TYR A 27 -4.58 11.96 -28.31
C TYR A 27 -4.40 12.65 -26.97
N LYS A 28 -3.16 13.08 -26.62
CA LYS A 28 -2.90 13.77 -25.34
C LYS A 28 -3.77 15.01 -25.14
N LYS A 29 -4.01 15.77 -26.21
CA LYS A 29 -4.86 16.97 -26.18
C LYS A 29 -6.32 16.63 -25.90
N LEU A 30 -6.86 15.63 -26.59
CA LEU A 30 -8.27 15.22 -26.47
C LEU A 30 -8.52 14.45 -25.16
N ALA A 31 -7.61 13.56 -24.77
CA ALA A 31 -7.69 12.84 -23.50
C ALA A 31 -7.72 13.77 -22.29
N ARG A 32 -6.91 14.85 -22.30
CA ARG A 32 -6.96 15.88 -21.25
C ARG A 32 -8.28 16.67 -21.29
N LYS A 33 -8.81 16.97 -22.49
CA LYS A 33 -10.04 17.73 -22.65
C LYS A 33 -11.28 16.97 -22.15
N TYR A 34 -11.34 15.67 -22.40
CA TYR A 34 -12.48 14.82 -22.05
C TYR A 34 -12.24 13.94 -20.83
N HIS A 35 -11.18 14.23 -20.03
CA HIS A 35 -10.87 13.45 -18.84
C HIS A 35 -12.02 13.48 -17.83
N PRO A 36 -12.37 12.34 -17.19
CA PRO A 36 -13.47 12.28 -16.22
C PRO A 36 -13.27 13.24 -15.04
N ASP A 37 -12.03 13.42 -14.57
CA ASP A 37 -11.71 14.32 -13.46
C ASP A 37 -11.94 15.80 -13.80
N MET A 38 -11.83 16.14 -15.09
CA MET A 38 -12.05 17.51 -15.57
C MET A 38 -13.51 17.78 -15.97
N ASN A 39 -14.29 16.71 -16.20
CA ASN A 39 -15.68 16.75 -16.63
C ASN A 39 -16.54 15.78 -15.79
N PRO A 40 -16.62 15.95 -14.47
CA PRO A 40 -17.34 15.02 -13.61
C PRO A 40 -18.85 15.02 -13.92
N GLY A 41 -19.37 13.85 -14.28
CA GLY A 41 -20.81 13.64 -14.56
C GLY A 41 -21.28 13.98 -15.97
N ASP A 42 -20.40 14.42 -16.86
CA ASP A 42 -20.73 14.67 -18.27
C ASP A 42 -20.62 13.39 -19.10
N LYS A 43 -21.78 12.81 -19.45
CA LYS A 43 -21.88 11.59 -20.25
C LYS A 43 -21.35 11.76 -21.69
N GLU A 44 -21.50 12.92 -22.29
CA GLU A 44 -20.96 13.17 -23.64
C GLU A 44 -19.44 13.22 -23.63
N ALA A 45 -18.84 13.80 -22.57
CA ALA A 45 -17.39 13.80 -22.40
C ALA A 45 -16.87 12.37 -22.17
N GLU A 46 -17.57 11.55 -21.40
CA GLU A 46 -17.23 10.15 -21.17
C GLU A 46 -17.28 9.31 -22.45
N GLU A 47 -18.30 9.47 -23.28
CA GLU A 47 -18.40 8.79 -24.57
C GLU A 47 -17.29 9.21 -25.53
N LYS A 48 -17.02 10.51 -25.66
CA LYS A 48 -15.91 11.03 -26.46
C LYS A 48 -14.54 10.56 -25.93
N PHE A 49 -14.38 10.43 -24.63
CA PHE A 49 -13.15 9.89 -24.04
C PHE A 49 -12.94 8.42 -24.40
N LYS A 50 -14.01 7.61 -24.41
CA LYS A 50 -13.96 6.20 -24.87
C LYS A 50 -13.57 6.09 -26.33
N GLU A 51 -14.20 6.89 -27.19
CA GLU A 51 -13.88 6.92 -28.63
C GLU A 51 -12.43 7.34 -28.90
N VAL A 52 -11.93 8.35 -28.19
CA VAL A 52 -10.55 8.84 -28.31
C VAL A 52 -9.53 7.78 -27.86
N ASN A 53 -9.82 7.03 -26.81
CA ASN A 53 -8.97 5.93 -26.36
C ASN A 53 -8.96 4.76 -27.34
N GLU A 54 -10.12 4.35 -27.87
CA GLU A 54 -10.24 3.31 -28.90
C GLU A 54 -9.47 3.69 -30.18
N ALA A 55 -9.63 4.93 -30.63
CA ALA A 55 -8.91 5.44 -31.81
C ALA A 55 -7.38 5.46 -31.60
N ASN A 56 -6.91 5.84 -30.40
CA ASN A 56 -5.49 5.84 -30.11
C ASN A 56 -4.94 4.41 -30.02
N GLU A 57 -5.66 3.46 -29.43
CA GLU A 57 -5.23 2.08 -29.35
C GLU A 57 -4.96 1.45 -30.72
N VAL A 58 -5.82 1.76 -31.69
CA VAL A 58 -5.70 1.21 -33.04
C VAL A 58 -4.63 1.96 -33.85
N LEU A 59 -4.60 3.30 -33.79
CA LEU A 59 -3.71 4.10 -34.63
C LEU A 59 -2.28 4.25 -34.09
N SER A 60 -2.03 3.94 -32.81
CA SER A 60 -0.68 3.97 -32.22
C SER A 60 0.11 2.67 -32.45
N ASP A 61 -0.56 1.58 -32.79
CA ASP A 61 0.06 0.30 -33.12
C ASP A 61 0.22 0.15 -34.62
N PRO A 62 1.45 0.03 -35.17
CA PRO A 62 1.69 -0.07 -36.61
C PRO A 62 0.94 -1.21 -37.31
N GLU A 63 0.79 -2.36 -36.62
CA GLU A 63 0.10 -3.52 -37.21
C GLU A 63 -1.41 -3.31 -37.21
N LYS A 64 -1.97 -2.80 -36.12
CA LYS A 64 -3.41 -2.48 -36.05
C LYS A 64 -3.78 -1.35 -37.00
N LYS A 65 -2.93 -0.31 -37.09
CA LYS A 65 -3.09 0.79 -38.03
C LYS A 65 -3.13 0.28 -39.51
N ALA A 66 -2.17 -0.57 -39.88
CA ALA A 66 -2.13 -1.13 -41.22
C ALA A 66 -3.37 -1.97 -41.54
N ARG A 67 -3.88 -2.75 -40.60
CA ARG A 67 -5.12 -3.52 -40.73
C ARG A 67 -6.37 -2.59 -40.84
N TYR A 68 -6.40 -1.54 -40.04
CA TYR A 68 -7.46 -0.53 -40.08
C TYR A 68 -7.45 0.23 -41.40
N ASP A 69 -6.27 0.60 -41.91
CA ASP A 69 -6.13 1.30 -43.19
C ASP A 69 -6.55 0.44 -44.37
N GLN A 70 -6.39 -0.91 -44.30
CA GLN A 70 -6.78 -1.84 -45.39
C GLN A 70 -8.25 -2.29 -45.31
N PHE A 71 -8.76 -2.55 -44.11
CA PHE A 71 -10.04 -3.23 -43.91
C PHE A 71 -11.04 -2.40 -43.09
N GLY A 72 -10.69 -1.18 -42.70
CA GLY A 72 -11.53 -0.32 -41.86
C GLY A 72 -11.78 -0.97 -40.50
N PHE A 73 -12.93 -0.72 -39.91
CA PHE A 73 -13.33 -1.31 -38.62
C PHE A 73 -13.32 -2.84 -38.62
N ALA A 74 -13.61 -3.48 -39.75
CA ALA A 74 -13.60 -4.94 -39.84
C ALA A 74 -12.21 -5.55 -39.64
N GLY A 75 -11.15 -4.80 -39.90
CA GLY A 75 -9.77 -5.26 -39.70
C GLY A 75 -9.28 -5.25 -38.23
N VAL A 76 -10.00 -4.58 -37.37
CA VAL A 76 -9.63 -4.37 -35.95
C VAL A 76 -10.70 -4.81 -34.96
N ASP A 77 -11.87 -5.22 -35.44
CA ASP A 77 -12.97 -5.73 -34.64
C ASP A 77 -12.71 -7.20 -34.29
N PRO A 78 -12.61 -7.54 -32.99
CA PRO A 78 -12.35 -8.92 -32.54
C PRO A 78 -13.42 -9.93 -32.98
N SER A 79 -14.65 -9.45 -33.30
CA SER A 79 -15.76 -10.31 -33.72
C SER A 79 -15.60 -10.82 -35.14
N TYR A 80 -14.86 -10.13 -35.99
CA TYR A 80 -14.67 -10.51 -37.42
C TYR A 80 -13.49 -11.52 -37.60
N GLY A 81 -12.57 -11.60 -36.63
CA GLY A 81 -11.38 -12.47 -36.69
C GLY A 81 -11.60 -13.92 -36.25
N ALA A 82 -12.76 -14.29 -35.73
CA ALA A 82 -13.04 -15.62 -35.19
C ALA A 82 -13.30 -16.71 -36.27
N GLY A 83 -13.21 -16.37 -37.56
CA GLY A 83 -13.55 -17.28 -38.67
C GLY A 83 -12.41 -17.76 -39.56
N ALA A 84 -11.17 -17.31 -39.43
CA ALA A 84 -10.08 -17.78 -40.29
C ALA A 84 -8.74 -17.88 -39.53
N GLY A 85 -8.39 -19.06 -39.17
CA GLY A 85 -7.07 -19.69 -38.91
C GLY A 85 -5.87 -18.84 -38.54
N GLY A 86 -5.31 -19.13 -37.35
CA GLY A 86 -3.87 -19.23 -37.20
C GLY A 86 -3.14 -18.03 -36.56
N GLY A 87 -2.49 -18.29 -35.46
CA GLY A 87 -1.21 -17.68 -35.12
C GLY A 87 -1.17 -16.66 -34.03
N ALA A 88 -0.86 -17.16 -32.86
CA ALA A 88 -0.33 -16.39 -31.76
C ALA A 88 0.99 -15.74 -32.11
N TYR A 89 1.15 -14.43 -31.83
CA TYR A 89 2.45 -13.82 -31.53
C TYR A 89 2.21 -12.59 -30.63
N GLY A 90 2.68 -12.65 -29.43
CA GLY A 90 3.89 -12.02 -28.96
C GLY A 90 3.61 -10.75 -28.19
N ALA A 91 3.61 -10.87 -26.90
CA ALA A 91 3.63 -9.81 -25.91
C ALA A 91 4.87 -8.92 -26.08
N GLY A 92 4.65 -7.62 -26.22
CA GLY A 92 5.64 -6.57 -25.98
C GLY A 92 5.07 -5.61 -24.94
N GLY A 93 5.64 -5.62 -23.76
CA GLY A 93 5.15 -4.88 -22.62
C GLY A 93 5.22 -3.36 -22.79
N PHE A 94 4.16 -2.71 -22.37
CA PHE A 94 4.19 -1.36 -21.84
C PHE A 94 3.34 -1.37 -20.57
N ASP A 95 4.05 -1.08 -19.48
CA ASP A 95 3.52 -0.86 -18.15
C ASP A 95 2.63 0.39 -18.13
N PHE A 96 1.34 0.19 -18.24
CA PHE A 96 0.32 1.14 -17.83
C PHE A 96 -0.42 0.52 -16.64
N GLY A 97 0.21 0.65 -15.46
CA GLY A 97 -0.42 0.32 -14.20
C GLY A 97 -1.80 0.97 -14.10
N ASP A 98 -2.76 0.16 -13.69
CA ASP A 98 -4.11 0.47 -13.20
C ASP A 98 -5.26 0.56 -14.20
N LEU A 99 -5.09 0.85 -15.48
CA LEU A 99 -6.19 0.84 -16.46
C LEU A 99 -6.30 -0.48 -17.24
N GLY A 100 -5.22 -1.25 -17.31
CA GLY A 100 -5.17 -2.56 -17.98
C GLY A 100 -5.99 -3.65 -17.27
N ASP A 101 -6.07 -3.59 -15.95
CA ASP A 101 -6.77 -4.60 -15.14
C ASP A 101 -8.30 -4.46 -15.20
N ILE A 102 -8.82 -3.26 -15.37
CA ILE A 102 -10.28 -3.04 -15.50
C ILE A 102 -10.74 -3.40 -16.91
N PHE A 103 -9.95 -3.10 -17.95
CA PHE A 103 -10.30 -3.42 -19.33
C PHE A 103 -10.09 -4.90 -19.65
N GLY A 104 -9.03 -5.52 -19.10
CA GLY A 104 -8.80 -6.97 -19.20
C GLY A 104 -9.87 -7.80 -18.51
N SER A 105 -10.46 -7.29 -17.43
CA SER A 105 -11.57 -7.96 -16.72
C SER A 105 -12.91 -7.85 -17.44
N PHE A 106 -13.17 -6.77 -18.20
CA PHE A 106 -14.45 -6.56 -18.86
C PHE A 106 -14.48 -7.11 -20.30
N PHE A 107 -13.34 -7.11 -21.00
CA PHE A 107 -13.26 -7.62 -22.39
C PHE A 107 -12.51 -8.96 -22.52
N GLY A 108 -11.74 -9.39 -21.52
CA GLY A 108 -11.03 -10.68 -21.50
C GLY A 108 -11.81 -11.83 -20.89
N GLY A 109 -13.05 -11.62 -20.50
CA GLY A 109 -13.93 -12.62 -19.84
C GLY A 109 -14.57 -13.66 -20.74
N GLY A 110 -13.92 -14.02 -21.86
CA GLY A 110 -14.41 -15.08 -22.71
C GLY A 110 -13.27 -15.85 -23.38
N PHE A 111 -13.05 -17.08 -22.98
CA PHE A 111 -12.32 -18.12 -23.72
C PHE A 111 -10.79 -18.02 -23.84
N GLY A 112 -10.08 -17.88 -22.73
CA GLY A 112 -8.64 -18.05 -22.74
C GLY A 112 -8.07 -18.25 -21.35
N GLY A 113 -8.73 -19.00 -20.50
CA GLY A 113 -8.13 -19.45 -19.24
C GLY A 113 -6.80 -20.13 -19.57
N THR A 114 -5.68 -19.44 -19.37
CA THR A 114 -4.38 -20.06 -19.28
C THR A 114 -4.54 -21.20 -18.30
N ARG A 115 -4.54 -22.43 -18.82
CA ARG A 115 -4.62 -23.66 -18.00
C ARG A 115 -3.48 -23.56 -17.00
N ALA A 116 -3.78 -23.04 -15.81
CA ALA A 116 -2.82 -22.98 -14.74
C ALA A 116 -2.29 -24.42 -14.55
N ASN A 117 -1.05 -24.64 -14.88
CA ASN A 117 -0.41 -25.93 -14.66
C ASN A 117 -0.34 -26.13 -13.13
N PRO A 118 -1.11 -27.05 -12.54
CA PRO A 118 -1.13 -27.24 -11.09
C PRO A 118 0.24 -27.65 -10.54
N ASN A 119 1.14 -28.10 -11.40
CA ASN A 119 2.50 -28.49 -11.06
C ASN A 119 3.53 -27.37 -11.34
N ALA A 120 3.11 -26.18 -11.80
CA ALA A 120 4.02 -25.06 -11.95
C ALA A 120 4.56 -24.61 -10.59
N PRO A 121 5.80 -24.09 -10.54
CA PRO A 121 6.34 -23.46 -9.33
C PRO A 121 5.41 -22.35 -8.84
N GLN A 122 4.97 -22.46 -7.59
CA GLN A 122 4.09 -21.48 -6.98
C GLN A 122 4.81 -20.80 -5.83
N ARG A 123 4.78 -19.48 -5.82
CA ARG A 123 5.32 -18.69 -4.70
C ARG A 123 4.52 -18.99 -3.43
N GLY A 124 5.22 -19.08 -2.30
CA GLY A 124 4.61 -19.24 -1.00
C GLY A 124 3.81 -18.00 -0.60
N GLU A 125 2.84 -18.21 0.28
CA GLU A 125 2.05 -17.11 0.84
C GLU A 125 2.91 -16.18 1.67
N SER A 126 2.69 -14.88 1.55
CA SER A 126 3.27 -13.90 2.44
C SER A 126 2.54 -13.89 3.77
N LEU A 127 3.32 -13.84 4.86
CA LEU A 127 2.79 -13.79 6.21
C LEU A 127 2.72 -12.35 6.68
N ARG A 128 1.69 -12.02 7.45
CA ARG A 128 1.53 -10.72 8.09
C ARG A 128 1.50 -10.89 9.61
N THR A 129 2.30 -10.09 10.31
CA THR A 129 2.34 -10.04 11.77
C THR A 129 2.43 -8.59 12.23
N SER A 130 2.12 -8.33 13.50
CA SER A 130 2.27 -7.01 14.10
C SER A 130 3.26 -7.06 15.25
N VAL A 131 4.04 -5.98 15.39
CA VAL A 131 4.98 -5.81 16.50
C VAL A 131 4.69 -4.49 17.17
N THR A 132 4.49 -4.52 18.49
CA THR A 132 4.29 -3.32 19.29
C THR A 132 5.61 -2.85 19.87
N ILE A 133 5.92 -1.57 19.66
CA ILE A 133 7.12 -0.91 20.16
C ILE A 133 6.75 0.34 20.97
N SER A 134 7.67 0.83 21.79
CA SER A 134 7.48 2.09 22.50
C SER A 134 7.70 3.29 21.56
N PHE A 135 7.37 4.48 22.05
CA PHE A 135 7.58 5.73 21.33
C PHE A 135 9.07 6.00 21.08
N GLU A 136 9.90 5.75 22.09
CA GLU A 136 11.36 5.92 22.04
C GLU A 136 11.99 4.88 21.09
N GLU A 137 11.53 3.63 21.15
CA GLU A 137 11.95 2.58 20.21
C GLU A 137 11.62 2.94 18.78
N ALA A 138 10.49 3.59 18.53
CA ALA A 138 10.13 4.08 17.21
C ALA A 138 11.00 5.28 16.77
N ALA A 139 11.37 6.15 17.71
CA ALA A 139 12.22 7.30 17.43
C ALA A 139 13.67 6.89 17.14
N PHE A 140 14.27 6.03 17.95
CA PHE A 140 15.68 5.69 17.86
C PHE A 140 15.98 4.40 17.11
N GLY A 141 14.95 3.61 16.80
CA GLY A 141 15.09 2.27 16.26
C GLY A 141 15.43 1.25 17.35
N CYS A 142 15.19 0.00 17.06
CA CYS A 142 15.48 -1.10 17.98
C CYS A 142 15.62 -2.43 17.25
N GLU A 143 16.13 -3.44 17.94
CA GLU A 143 16.08 -4.83 17.50
C GLU A 143 15.03 -5.59 18.31
N LYS A 144 14.15 -6.31 17.62
CA LYS A 144 13.11 -7.15 18.26
C LYS A 144 13.20 -8.58 17.76
N GLU A 145 13.01 -9.50 18.67
CA GLU A 145 12.83 -10.91 18.35
C GLU A 145 11.34 -11.19 18.20
N ILE A 146 10.95 -11.68 17.04
CA ILE A 146 9.59 -12.09 16.76
C ILE A 146 9.53 -13.58 16.49
N SER A 147 8.52 -14.22 17.05
CA SER A 147 8.25 -15.64 16.85
C SER A 147 7.06 -15.81 15.93
N ILE A 148 7.29 -16.43 14.79
CA ILE A 148 6.26 -16.67 13.77
C ILE A 148 6.11 -18.16 13.50
N GLU A 149 4.91 -18.57 13.17
CA GLU A 149 4.65 -19.91 12.64
C GLU A 149 4.61 -19.80 11.11
N ARG A 150 5.45 -20.57 10.43
CA ARG A 150 5.48 -20.62 8.99
C ARG A 150 5.61 -22.04 8.47
N VAL A 151 5.17 -22.21 7.25
CA VAL A 151 5.38 -23.46 6.50
C VAL A 151 6.77 -23.41 5.91
N GLU A 152 7.61 -24.36 6.27
CA GLU A 152 8.95 -24.55 5.73
C GLU A 152 9.03 -25.81 4.89
N GLN A 153 10.00 -25.88 3.99
CA GLN A 153 10.30 -27.09 3.26
C GLN A 153 10.79 -28.16 4.23
N CYS A 154 10.31 -29.37 4.09
CA CYS A 154 10.72 -30.49 4.94
C CYS A 154 12.21 -30.82 4.72
N ASP A 155 13.03 -30.68 5.76
CA ASP A 155 14.48 -30.94 5.67
C ASP A 155 14.79 -32.41 5.34
N THR A 156 13.95 -33.35 5.82
CA THR A 156 14.16 -34.80 5.61
C THR A 156 14.05 -35.22 4.16
N CYS A 157 13.00 -34.71 3.46
CA CYS A 157 12.77 -35.08 2.05
C CYS A 157 13.06 -33.91 1.09
N ARG A 158 13.49 -32.76 1.56
CA ARG A 158 13.79 -31.55 0.77
C ARG A 158 12.65 -31.18 -0.19
N GLY A 159 11.41 -31.27 0.32
CA GLY A 159 10.21 -30.88 -0.45
C GLY A 159 9.64 -31.93 -1.38
N THR A 160 10.29 -33.11 -1.56
CA THR A 160 9.78 -34.14 -2.45
C THR A 160 8.57 -34.90 -1.93
N GLY A 161 8.37 -34.91 -0.61
CA GLY A 161 7.33 -35.69 0.05
C GLY A 161 7.64 -37.16 0.16
N CYS A 162 8.72 -37.65 -0.45
CA CYS A 162 9.11 -39.06 -0.47
C CYS A 162 10.03 -39.41 0.68
N GLU A 163 10.06 -40.67 1.11
CA GLU A 163 11.05 -41.19 2.05
C GLU A 163 12.47 -41.03 1.47
N LYS A 164 13.46 -40.84 2.34
CA LYS A 164 14.85 -40.63 1.91
C LYS A 164 15.34 -41.81 1.11
N GLY A 165 15.83 -41.56 -0.10
CA GLY A 165 16.25 -42.58 -1.05
C GLY A 165 15.19 -43.09 -2.02
N THR A 166 13.94 -42.58 -1.91
CA THR A 166 12.86 -42.91 -2.85
C THR A 166 12.46 -41.70 -3.66
N THR A 167 11.86 -41.91 -4.82
CA THR A 167 11.37 -40.87 -5.72
C THR A 167 9.88 -41.05 -6.00
N ALA A 168 9.20 -39.95 -6.30
CA ALA A 168 7.82 -40.01 -6.75
C ALA A 168 7.77 -40.51 -8.21
N GLU A 169 6.84 -41.41 -8.49
CA GLU A 169 6.58 -41.90 -9.84
C GLU A 169 5.62 -40.96 -10.59
N VAL A 170 5.84 -40.75 -11.88
CA VAL A 170 4.91 -39.99 -12.71
C VAL A 170 3.59 -40.73 -12.81
N CYS A 171 2.48 -40.07 -12.52
CA CYS A 171 1.17 -40.72 -12.61
C CYS A 171 0.88 -41.19 -14.05
N PRO A 172 0.64 -42.50 -14.30
CA PRO A 172 0.42 -43.01 -15.65
C PRO A 172 -0.89 -42.47 -16.27
N ASP A 173 -1.92 -42.22 -15.48
CA ASP A 173 -3.23 -41.80 -15.96
C ASP A 173 -3.23 -40.38 -16.53
N CYS A 174 -2.58 -39.45 -15.86
CA CYS A 174 -2.48 -38.04 -16.29
C CYS A 174 -1.11 -37.68 -16.88
N ARG A 175 -0.15 -38.62 -16.93
CA ARG A 175 1.22 -38.43 -17.46
C ARG A 175 1.90 -37.18 -16.88
N GLY A 176 1.72 -36.95 -15.58
CA GLY A 176 2.33 -35.84 -14.85
C GLY A 176 1.55 -34.53 -14.85
N THR A 177 0.49 -34.39 -15.62
CA THR A 177 -0.29 -33.15 -15.70
C THR A 177 -1.16 -32.87 -14.46
N GLY A 178 -1.48 -33.90 -13.69
CA GLY A 178 -2.41 -33.80 -12.55
C GLY A 178 -3.88 -33.69 -12.95
N MET A 179 -4.19 -33.49 -14.22
CA MET A 179 -5.54 -33.29 -14.73
C MET A 179 -5.88 -34.32 -15.79
N VAL A 180 -7.14 -34.74 -15.86
CA VAL A 180 -7.69 -35.63 -16.89
C VAL A 180 -8.87 -34.93 -17.56
N GLN A 181 -9.02 -35.11 -18.87
CA GLN A 181 -10.17 -34.61 -19.60
C GLN A 181 -11.31 -35.60 -19.49
N GLN A 182 -12.43 -35.16 -18.94
CA GLN A 182 -13.67 -35.92 -18.92
C GLN A 182 -14.64 -35.37 -19.98
N ARG A 183 -15.06 -36.21 -20.90
CA ARG A 183 -16.12 -35.86 -21.84
C ARG A 183 -17.46 -36.18 -21.20
N ARG A 184 -18.28 -35.19 -21.02
CA ARG A 184 -19.67 -35.35 -20.57
C ARG A 184 -20.61 -35.05 -21.76
N GLN A 185 -21.55 -35.92 -21.97
CA GLN A 185 -22.63 -35.71 -22.93
C GLN A 185 -23.66 -34.77 -22.26
N THR A 186 -23.94 -33.68 -22.92
CA THR A 186 -24.99 -32.75 -22.51
C THR A 186 -26.06 -32.70 -23.60
N PRO A 187 -27.27 -32.21 -23.34
CA PRO A 187 -28.33 -32.12 -24.36
C PRO A 187 -27.95 -31.27 -25.58
N LEU A 188 -26.90 -30.44 -25.45
CA LEU A 188 -26.38 -29.54 -26.48
C LEU A 188 -25.10 -30.07 -27.14
N GLY A 189 -24.66 -31.35 -26.87
CA GLY A 189 -23.48 -31.93 -27.45
C GLY A 189 -22.45 -32.45 -26.41
N PHE A 190 -21.26 -32.79 -26.87
CA PHE A 190 -20.17 -33.27 -26.01
C PHE A 190 -19.39 -32.09 -25.44
N MET A 191 -19.36 -31.99 -24.12
CA MET A 191 -18.57 -31.00 -23.41
C MET A 191 -17.33 -31.67 -22.79
N SER A 192 -16.14 -31.16 -23.07
CA SER A 192 -14.89 -31.62 -22.47
C SER A 192 -14.51 -30.77 -21.27
N THR A 193 -14.56 -31.35 -20.08
CA THR A 193 -14.20 -30.68 -18.83
C THR A 193 -12.92 -31.25 -18.28
N SER A 194 -12.01 -30.38 -17.82
CA SER A 194 -10.81 -30.79 -17.10
C SER A 194 -11.14 -31.06 -15.63
N ALA A 195 -10.80 -32.25 -15.15
CA ALA A 195 -10.97 -32.63 -13.75
C ALA A 195 -9.65 -33.08 -13.12
N PRO A 196 -9.44 -32.89 -11.79
CA PRO A 196 -8.28 -33.46 -11.13
C PRO A 196 -8.20 -34.98 -11.34
N CYS A 197 -7.00 -35.50 -11.64
CA CYS A 197 -6.81 -36.93 -11.81
C CYS A 197 -7.09 -37.68 -10.51
N GLY A 198 -8.08 -38.60 -10.52
CA GLY A 198 -8.50 -39.33 -9.33
C GLY A 198 -7.39 -40.19 -8.71
N ARG A 199 -6.46 -40.71 -9.53
CA ARG A 199 -5.38 -41.57 -9.05
C ARG A 199 -4.31 -40.82 -8.27
N CYS A 200 -3.88 -39.65 -8.71
CA CYS A 200 -2.87 -38.83 -8.02
C CYS A 200 -3.44 -37.67 -7.23
N GLY A 201 -4.76 -37.49 -7.20
CA GLY A 201 -5.41 -36.39 -6.50
C GLY A 201 -4.99 -34.98 -7.01
N GLY A 202 -4.70 -34.86 -8.30
CA GLY A 202 -4.26 -33.59 -8.90
C GLY A 202 -2.76 -33.33 -8.81
N LYS A 203 -1.97 -34.17 -8.13
CA LYS A 203 -0.53 -33.94 -7.90
C LYS A 203 0.37 -34.29 -9.11
N GLY A 204 -0.14 -35.01 -10.09
CA GLY A 204 0.65 -35.51 -11.25
C GLY A 204 1.67 -36.59 -10.93
N ARG A 205 1.92 -36.88 -9.66
CA ARG A 205 2.90 -37.82 -9.15
C ARG A 205 2.29 -38.72 -8.09
N ILE A 206 2.80 -39.96 -7.98
CA ILE A 206 2.38 -40.93 -6.98
C ILE A 206 3.55 -41.16 -6.03
N ILE A 207 3.33 -41.04 -4.76
CA ILE A 207 4.32 -41.28 -3.70
C ILE A 207 3.95 -42.63 -3.05
N HIS A 208 4.77 -43.65 -3.30
CA HIS A 208 4.56 -44.98 -2.72
C HIS A 208 5.04 -45.05 -1.26
N GLN A 209 6.15 -44.36 -0.96
CA GLN A 209 6.71 -44.30 0.38
C GLN A 209 6.75 -42.84 0.84
N PRO A 210 5.74 -42.39 1.61
CA PRO A 210 5.68 -41.01 2.09
C PRO A 210 6.75 -40.76 3.15
N CYS A 211 7.33 -39.58 3.13
CA CYS A 211 8.27 -39.10 4.14
C CYS A 211 7.63 -39.14 5.53
N LYS A 212 8.26 -39.80 6.49
CA LYS A 212 7.74 -39.94 7.87
C LYS A 212 7.59 -38.62 8.60
N ALA A 213 8.40 -37.61 8.27
CA ALA A 213 8.35 -36.29 8.91
C ALA A 213 7.19 -35.41 8.41
N CYS A 214 6.90 -35.40 7.11
CA CYS A 214 5.90 -34.53 6.52
C CYS A 214 4.68 -35.28 5.95
N HIS A 215 4.63 -36.61 6.09
CA HIS A 215 3.53 -37.45 5.62
C HIS A 215 3.15 -37.22 4.15
N GLY A 216 4.17 -37.04 3.30
CA GLY A 216 3.98 -36.86 1.85
C GLY A 216 3.65 -35.43 1.41
N SER A 217 3.55 -34.45 2.32
CA SER A 217 3.27 -33.05 1.98
C SER A 217 4.48 -32.31 1.42
N GLY A 218 5.70 -32.73 1.77
CA GLY A 218 6.94 -32.04 1.45
C GLY A 218 7.19 -30.79 2.28
N GLN A 219 6.26 -30.41 3.16
CA GLN A 219 6.29 -29.18 3.95
C GLN A 219 5.95 -29.46 5.41
N LEU A 220 6.47 -28.62 6.32
CA LEU A 220 6.24 -28.70 7.76
C LEU A 220 5.91 -27.31 8.33
N ARG A 221 4.99 -27.26 9.25
CA ARG A 221 4.78 -26.04 10.06
C ARG A 221 5.80 -26.00 11.18
N ARG A 222 6.53 -24.90 11.28
CA ARG A 222 7.52 -24.66 12.34
C ARG A 222 7.40 -23.26 12.88
N ARG A 223 7.63 -23.17 14.18
CA ARG A 223 7.82 -21.90 14.87
C ARG A 223 9.26 -21.46 14.73
N LYS A 224 9.49 -20.27 14.20
CA LYS A 224 10.82 -19.70 14.04
C LYS A 224 10.89 -18.32 14.66
N THR A 225 11.96 -18.10 15.43
CA THR A 225 12.27 -16.77 15.97
C THR A 225 13.21 -16.06 15.03
N LEU A 226 12.85 -14.84 14.67
CA LEU A 226 13.61 -13.96 13.75
C LEU A 226 13.98 -12.69 14.50
N LYS A 227 15.22 -12.25 14.35
CA LYS A 227 15.65 -10.91 14.76
C LYS A 227 15.31 -9.92 13.67
N VAL A 228 14.62 -8.87 14.04
CA VAL A 228 14.17 -7.82 13.14
C VAL A 228 14.73 -6.49 13.61
N THR A 229 15.47 -5.83 12.75
CA THR A 229 15.95 -4.47 12.98
C THR A 229 14.89 -3.49 12.53
N ILE A 230 14.40 -2.71 13.46
CA ILE A 230 13.41 -1.65 13.23
C ILE A 230 14.16 -0.33 13.08
N PRO A 231 14.08 0.34 11.92
CA PRO A 231 14.83 1.57 11.68
C PRO A 231 14.32 2.73 12.53
N ALA A 232 15.23 3.64 12.87
CA ALA A 232 14.90 4.89 13.56
C ALA A 232 13.93 5.75 12.72
N GLY A 233 12.98 6.38 13.42
CA GLY A 233 12.00 7.26 12.77
C GLY A 233 10.81 6.54 12.17
N ILE A 234 10.67 5.24 12.36
CA ILE A 234 9.51 4.49 11.87
C ILE A 234 8.22 5.02 12.50
N ASP A 235 7.14 5.02 11.73
CA ASP A 235 5.84 5.52 12.20
C ASP A 235 4.84 4.39 12.46
N ASN A 236 3.79 4.72 13.21
CA ASN A 236 2.70 3.81 13.48
C ASN A 236 2.02 3.36 12.18
N GLY A 237 1.72 2.06 12.08
CA GLY A 237 1.09 1.47 10.91
C GLY A 237 2.03 1.19 9.72
N GLN A 238 3.30 1.61 9.77
CA GLN A 238 4.26 1.30 8.72
C GLN A 238 4.61 -0.19 8.72
N THR A 239 4.93 -0.70 7.53
CA THR A 239 5.20 -2.12 7.31
C THR A 239 6.64 -2.33 6.88
N ILE A 240 7.32 -3.24 7.58
CA ILE A 240 8.66 -3.74 7.22
C ILE A 240 8.46 -5.06 6.47
N SER A 241 9.08 -5.18 5.29
CA SER A 241 9.04 -6.41 4.49
C SER A 241 10.37 -7.17 4.60
N LEU A 242 10.31 -8.40 5.09
CA LEU A 242 11.43 -9.33 5.09
C LEU A 242 11.23 -10.36 3.97
N ARG A 243 11.97 -10.17 2.89
CA ARG A 243 11.87 -11.01 1.68
C ARG A 243 12.22 -12.46 1.96
N GLY A 244 11.42 -13.38 1.43
CA GLY A 244 11.64 -14.82 1.54
C GLY A 244 11.46 -15.39 2.96
N GLN A 245 10.91 -14.63 3.91
CA GLN A 245 10.65 -15.08 5.28
C GLN A 245 9.18 -15.49 5.53
N GLY A 246 8.35 -15.54 4.48
CA GLY A 246 7.00 -16.08 4.51
C GLY A 246 6.95 -17.61 4.42
N ASN A 247 5.83 -18.17 4.01
CA ASN A 247 5.65 -19.60 3.78
C ASN A 247 6.48 -20.09 2.59
N ALA A 248 6.96 -21.31 2.67
CA ALA A 248 7.65 -21.96 1.57
C ALA A 248 6.73 -22.10 0.35
N GLY A 249 7.29 -21.87 -0.83
CA GLY A 249 6.59 -22.11 -2.09
C GLY A 249 6.29 -23.58 -2.33
N ARG A 250 5.42 -23.83 -3.30
CA ARG A 250 5.09 -25.19 -3.76
C ARG A 250 5.78 -25.47 -5.09
N ASN A 251 6.00 -26.75 -5.36
CA ASN A 251 6.59 -27.25 -6.63
C ASN A 251 7.92 -26.54 -6.98
N GLY A 252 8.76 -26.23 -5.99
CA GLY A 252 10.03 -25.52 -6.21
C GLY A 252 9.89 -24.00 -6.38
N GLY A 253 8.72 -23.43 -6.13
CA GLY A 253 8.54 -21.98 -6.14
C GLY A 253 9.25 -21.28 -4.98
N PRO A 254 9.53 -19.98 -5.09
CA PRO A 254 10.18 -19.21 -4.04
C PRO A 254 9.27 -19.05 -2.82
N ALA A 255 9.88 -18.81 -1.65
CA ALA A 255 9.12 -18.46 -0.45
C ALA A 255 8.42 -17.09 -0.58
N GLY A 256 7.35 -16.93 0.16
CA GLY A 256 6.68 -15.63 0.33
C GLY A 256 7.50 -14.68 1.21
N ASP A 257 6.96 -13.51 1.47
CA ASP A 257 7.59 -12.50 2.33
C ASP A 257 6.91 -12.46 3.70
N LEU A 258 7.63 -11.94 4.70
CA LEU A 258 7.05 -11.62 5.99
C LEU A 258 6.86 -10.10 6.07
N LEU A 259 5.62 -9.70 6.25
CA LEU A 259 5.19 -8.31 6.40
C LEU A 259 4.94 -8.03 7.89
N ILE A 260 5.73 -7.13 8.46
CA ILE A 260 5.66 -6.76 9.87
C ILE A 260 5.08 -5.37 9.98
N VAL A 261 3.87 -5.28 10.51
CA VAL A 261 3.20 -4.00 10.78
C VAL A 261 3.64 -3.50 12.14
N ILE A 262 4.15 -2.28 12.18
CA ILE A 262 4.60 -1.64 13.41
C ILE A 262 3.42 -0.95 14.09
N ALA A 263 3.20 -1.28 15.36
CA ALA A 263 2.26 -0.60 16.23
C ALA A 263 3.04 0.17 17.30
N VAL A 264 2.96 1.50 17.29
CA VAL A 264 3.63 2.34 18.28
C VAL A 264 2.68 2.61 19.43
N ARG A 265 3.13 2.35 20.67
CA ARG A 265 2.34 2.69 21.87
C ARG A 265 2.26 4.21 22.01
N PRO A 266 1.08 4.76 22.35
CA PRO A 266 0.96 6.15 22.75
C PRO A 266 1.91 6.46 23.93
N HIS A 267 2.54 7.64 23.91
CA HIS A 267 3.34 8.11 25.01
C HIS A 267 2.51 9.05 25.93
N GLU A 268 2.80 9.07 27.21
CA GLU A 268 2.03 9.86 28.18
C GLU A 268 2.19 11.37 27.99
N ILE A 269 3.39 11.80 27.57
CA ILE A 269 3.76 13.22 27.45
C ILE A 269 3.86 13.65 25.98
N PHE A 270 4.39 12.75 25.12
CA PHE A 270 4.74 13.11 23.75
C PHE A 270 3.68 12.65 22.75
N ARG A 271 3.43 13.54 21.80
CA ARG A 271 2.60 13.27 20.64
C ARG A 271 3.44 13.46 19.38
N ARG A 272 3.31 12.57 18.42
CA ARG A 272 4.05 12.64 17.18
C ARG A 272 3.22 13.27 16.06
N GLU A 273 3.85 14.15 15.29
CA GLU A 273 3.31 14.69 14.05
C GLU A 273 4.41 14.69 12.99
N GLY A 274 4.39 13.67 12.13
CA GLY A 274 5.47 13.43 11.17
C GLY A 274 6.81 13.18 11.85
N THR A 275 7.79 14.07 11.67
CA THR A 275 9.08 14.06 12.38
C THR A 275 9.09 14.95 13.62
N SER A 276 8.04 15.74 13.82
CA SER A 276 7.95 16.62 14.98
C SER A 276 7.38 15.89 16.20
N VAL A 277 7.80 16.35 17.38
CA VAL A 277 7.29 15.91 18.67
C VAL A 277 6.55 17.06 19.31
N LEU A 278 5.34 16.81 19.75
CA LEU A 278 4.50 17.78 20.45
C LEU A 278 4.42 17.37 21.92
N CYS A 279 4.53 18.33 22.83
CA CYS A 279 4.23 18.12 24.23
C CYS A 279 3.61 19.36 24.86
N GLU A 280 2.86 19.15 25.95
CA GLU A 280 2.25 20.22 26.72
C GLU A 280 2.98 20.30 28.07
N ALA A 281 3.37 21.51 28.46
CA ALA A 281 4.08 21.73 29.71
C ALA A 281 3.27 22.67 30.61
N PRO A 282 2.89 22.22 31.83
CA PRO A 282 2.28 23.11 32.81
C PRO A 282 3.32 24.10 33.39
N ILE A 283 2.96 25.35 33.45
CA ILE A 283 3.77 26.38 34.11
C ILE A 283 2.93 27.12 35.14
N THR A 284 3.57 27.62 36.19
CA THR A 284 2.87 28.42 37.17
C THR A 284 2.60 29.83 36.66
N PHE A 285 1.61 30.51 37.22
CA PHE A 285 1.29 31.90 36.89
C PHE A 285 2.52 32.81 37.08
N THR A 286 3.28 32.60 38.17
CA THR A 286 4.47 33.42 38.47
C THR A 286 5.60 33.18 37.44
N GLN A 287 5.80 31.93 36.98
CA GLN A 287 6.75 31.62 35.91
C GLN A 287 6.35 32.27 34.59
N ALA A 288 5.06 32.27 34.28
CA ALA A 288 4.55 32.89 33.07
C ALA A 288 4.73 34.43 33.05
N VAL A 289 4.53 35.06 34.19
CA VAL A 289 4.63 36.53 34.32
C VAL A 289 6.07 37.01 34.38
N LEU A 290 6.91 36.37 35.19
CA LEU A 290 8.27 36.83 35.46
C LEU A 290 9.32 36.21 34.53
N GLY A 291 8.91 35.24 33.70
CA GLY A 291 9.86 34.36 33.01
C GLY A 291 10.48 33.34 33.94
N ALA A 292 10.98 32.27 33.42
CA ALA A 292 11.66 31.24 34.20
C ALA A 292 12.52 30.33 33.30
N GLU A 293 13.48 29.66 33.90
CA GLU A 293 14.16 28.52 33.28
C GLU A 293 13.36 27.26 33.60
N LEU A 294 12.94 26.56 32.55
CA LEU A 294 12.20 25.31 32.65
C LEU A 294 13.05 24.13 32.20
N GLU A 295 12.96 23.04 32.95
CA GLU A 295 13.52 21.77 32.54
C GLU A 295 12.48 20.99 31.73
N ILE A 296 12.61 21.01 30.39
CA ILE A 296 11.66 20.43 29.48
C ILE A 296 12.10 19.00 29.10
N PRO A 297 11.22 18.00 29.25
CA PRO A 297 11.52 16.65 28.78
C PRO A 297 11.58 16.62 27.25
N THR A 298 12.58 15.93 26.72
CA THR A 298 12.71 15.60 25.31
C THR A 298 12.94 14.12 25.13
N ILE A 299 12.82 13.61 23.93
CA ILE A 299 13.11 12.20 23.65
C ILE A 299 14.58 11.82 23.89
N ASP A 300 15.50 12.82 23.93
CA ASP A 300 16.93 12.59 24.23
C ASP A 300 17.28 12.78 25.72
N GLY A 301 16.30 13.12 26.54
CA GLY A 301 16.50 13.53 27.93
C GLY A 301 15.97 14.94 28.19
N LYS A 302 16.43 15.58 29.25
CA LYS A 302 15.94 16.90 29.66
C LYS A 302 16.77 18.04 29.05
N VAL A 303 16.10 19.14 28.70
CA VAL A 303 16.74 20.35 28.17
C VAL A 303 16.27 21.56 28.97
N GLN A 304 17.19 22.40 29.40
CA GLN A 304 16.84 23.69 30.00
C GLN A 304 16.42 24.69 28.91
N TYR A 305 15.27 25.31 29.11
CA TYR A 305 14.72 26.31 28.21
C TYR A 305 14.22 27.52 28.99
N SER A 306 14.69 28.71 28.62
CA SER A 306 14.25 29.97 29.24
C SER A 306 12.99 30.48 28.57
N ILE A 307 11.92 30.59 29.33
CA ILE A 307 10.69 31.21 28.86
C ILE A 307 10.73 32.74 29.18
N PRO A 308 10.33 33.59 28.21
CA PRO A 308 10.32 35.02 28.41
C PRO A 308 9.20 35.44 29.39
N GLU A 309 9.40 36.59 30.03
CA GLU A 309 8.35 37.23 30.82
C GLU A 309 7.10 37.54 29.98
N GLY A 310 5.92 37.51 30.62
CA GLY A 310 4.65 37.74 29.95
C GLY A 310 4.18 36.63 29.03
N THR A 311 4.75 35.43 29.12
CA THR A 311 4.36 34.25 28.31
C THR A 311 2.88 33.93 28.55
N GLN A 312 2.11 33.87 27.48
CA GLN A 312 0.67 33.57 27.53
C GLN A 312 0.41 32.05 27.47
N SER A 313 -0.71 31.65 28.07
CA SER A 313 -1.18 30.24 27.94
C SER A 313 -1.44 29.90 26.48
N GLY A 314 -0.99 28.71 26.00
CA GLY A 314 -1.08 28.30 24.61
C GLY A 314 0.11 28.73 23.73
N THR A 315 1.09 29.45 24.30
CA THR A 315 2.31 29.80 23.59
C THR A 315 3.10 28.53 23.30
N THR A 316 3.54 28.39 22.04
CA THR A 316 4.31 27.22 21.59
C THR A 316 5.76 27.61 21.34
N PHE A 317 6.68 26.92 21.97
CA PHE A 317 8.11 27.07 21.80
C PHE A 317 8.69 25.94 20.95
N ARG A 318 9.65 26.26 20.08
CA ARG A 318 10.31 25.29 19.21
C ARG A 318 11.69 24.94 19.73
N LEU A 319 11.92 23.69 20.04
CA LEU A 319 13.23 23.13 20.36
C LEU A 319 13.81 22.48 19.10
N LYS A 320 14.72 23.18 18.44
CA LYS A 320 15.30 22.79 17.17
C LYS A 320 16.07 21.48 17.29
N GLY A 321 15.84 20.52 16.38
CA GLY A 321 16.53 19.24 16.32
C GLY A 321 16.22 18.28 17.45
N LYS A 322 15.14 18.53 18.24
CA LYS A 322 14.70 17.65 19.34
C LYS A 322 13.50 16.76 18.99
N GLY A 323 13.15 16.71 17.72
CA GLY A 323 12.15 15.80 17.18
C GLY A 323 12.69 14.41 16.85
N ILE A 324 11.92 13.65 16.08
CA ILE A 324 12.23 12.28 15.65
C ILE A 324 13.16 12.33 14.43
N PRO A 325 14.19 11.45 14.34
CA PRO A 325 14.97 11.29 13.14
C PRO A 325 14.09 10.88 11.96
N GLY A 326 14.35 11.44 10.78
CA GLY A 326 13.64 11.02 9.59
C GLY A 326 14.13 9.65 9.11
N LEU A 327 13.23 8.83 8.57
CA LEU A 327 13.58 7.54 7.96
C LEU A 327 14.65 7.73 6.85
N ASN A 328 15.53 6.73 6.72
CA ASN A 328 16.58 6.70 5.69
C ASN A 328 17.55 7.89 5.72
N GLY A 329 17.91 8.39 6.89
CA GLY A 329 18.89 9.47 7.05
C GLY A 329 18.36 10.86 6.70
N ARG A 330 17.04 11.03 6.60
CA ARG A 330 16.43 12.35 6.47
C ARG A 330 16.66 13.19 7.72
N ALA A 331 16.59 14.50 7.57
CA ALA A 331 16.79 15.43 8.67
C ALA A 331 15.88 15.13 9.85
N ARG A 332 16.41 15.34 11.04
CA ARG A 332 15.68 15.24 12.31
C ARG A 332 14.70 16.40 12.43
N GLY A 333 13.51 16.11 12.94
CA GLY A 333 12.48 17.11 13.22
C GLY A 333 12.77 17.91 14.49
N ASP A 334 11.81 18.72 14.88
CA ASP A 334 11.87 19.59 16.05
C ASP A 334 10.84 19.15 17.10
N GLN A 335 11.04 19.61 18.33
CA GLN A 335 10.02 19.46 19.36
C GLN A 335 9.30 20.80 19.57
N TYR A 336 7.99 20.74 19.64
CA TYR A 336 7.12 21.88 19.94
C TYR A 336 6.52 21.68 21.32
N VAL A 337 6.74 22.68 22.18
CA VAL A 337 6.31 22.67 23.57
C VAL A 337 5.26 23.76 23.74
N THR A 338 4.01 23.37 23.95
CA THR A 338 2.93 24.29 24.22
C THR A 338 2.77 24.44 25.71
N VAL A 339 2.99 25.64 26.24
CA VAL A 339 2.85 25.90 27.68
C VAL A 339 1.39 26.27 28.00
N TYR A 340 0.92 25.77 29.14
CA TYR A 340 -0.35 26.19 29.69
C TYR A 340 -0.19 26.59 31.15
N ILE A 341 -0.94 27.64 31.58
CA ILE A 341 -0.83 28.15 32.93
C ILE A 341 -1.75 27.34 33.85
N GLU A 342 -1.13 26.66 34.82
CA GLU A 342 -1.86 25.96 35.85
C GLU A 342 -2.31 26.92 36.95
N THR A 343 -3.63 26.98 37.19
CA THR A 343 -4.20 27.77 38.25
C THR A 343 -4.05 27.05 39.59
N PRO A 344 -3.39 27.65 40.60
CA PRO A 344 -3.17 27.02 41.88
C PRO A 344 -4.49 26.75 42.61
N ARG A 345 -4.60 25.57 43.23
CA ARG A 345 -5.77 25.15 44.01
C ARG A 345 -5.40 25.05 45.49
N ASN A 346 -6.42 25.04 46.37
CA ASN A 346 -6.27 24.85 47.82
C ASN A 346 -5.41 25.90 48.52
N LEU A 347 -5.54 27.15 48.10
CA LEU A 347 -4.80 28.26 48.70
C LEU A 347 -5.24 28.47 50.16
N ASN A 348 -4.26 28.69 51.06
CA ASN A 348 -4.51 29.09 52.42
C ASN A 348 -4.93 30.59 52.54
N ARG A 349 -5.24 31.05 53.76
CA ARG A 349 -5.71 32.41 53.97
C ARG A 349 -4.67 33.48 53.57
N GLU A 350 -3.43 33.29 53.95
CA GLU A 350 -2.32 34.19 53.64
C GLU A 350 -2.07 34.32 52.14
N GLN A 351 -2.08 33.19 51.43
CA GLN A 351 -1.91 33.14 49.97
C GLN A 351 -3.05 33.86 49.26
N LYS A 352 -4.28 33.71 49.73
CA LYS A 352 -5.45 34.43 49.18
C LYS A 352 -5.36 35.94 49.42
N GLU A 353 -4.87 36.36 50.62
CA GLU A 353 -4.68 37.79 50.94
C GLU A 353 -3.55 38.40 50.09
N ALA A 354 -2.43 37.66 49.91
CA ALA A 354 -1.36 38.13 49.04
C ALA A 354 -1.82 38.27 47.57
N LEU A 355 -2.61 37.31 47.08
CA LEU A 355 -3.15 37.37 45.72
C LEU A 355 -4.14 38.51 45.52
N ARG A 356 -4.97 38.85 46.55
CA ARG A 356 -5.84 40.03 46.54
C ARG A 356 -5.04 41.33 46.47
N LYS A 357 -4.03 41.46 47.32
CA LYS A 357 -3.16 42.66 47.29
C LYS A 357 -2.48 42.82 45.94
N PHE A 358 -2.01 41.72 45.33
CA PHE A 358 -1.45 41.77 43.98
C PHE A 358 -2.51 42.20 42.96
N SER A 359 -3.70 41.63 43.01
CA SER A 359 -4.82 42.00 42.13
C SER A 359 -5.17 43.47 42.18
N ASP A 360 -5.11 44.07 43.38
CA ASP A 360 -5.43 45.51 43.59
C ASP A 360 -4.38 46.44 42.93
N THR A 361 -3.16 45.95 42.68
CA THR A 361 -2.10 46.69 41.98
C THR A 361 -2.22 46.66 40.47
N LEU A 362 -3.04 45.73 39.91
CA LEU A 362 -3.20 45.57 38.50
C LEU A 362 -4.33 46.45 37.94
N GLY A 363 -4.08 47.05 36.79
CA GLY A 363 -5.05 47.85 36.05
C GLY A 363 -5.44 47.26 34.70
N GLU A 364 -6.35 47.90 33.99
CA GLU A 364 -6.77 47.46 32.64
C GLU A 364 -5.62 47.45 31.61
N SER A 365 -4.58 48.23 31.83
CA SER A 365 -3.38 48.28 30.99
C SER A 365 -2.58 46.96 31.01
N ASN A 366 -2.75 46.15 32.05
CA ASN A 366 -2.09 44.88 32.21
C ASN A 366 -2.78 43.72 31.44
N TYR A 367 -3.98 43.96 30.88
CA TYR A 367 -4.83 42.93 30.27
C TYR A 367 -5.29 43.31 28.85
N GLU A 368 -4.39 43.40 27.91
CA GLU A 368 -4.70 43.84 26.52
C GLU A 368 -5.74 42.95 25.82
N GLN A 369 -5.66 41.62 25.96
CA GLN A 369 -6.62 40.70 25.33
C GLN A 369 -8.03 40.88 25.93
N ARG A 370 -8.13 41.02 27.26
CA ARG A 370 -9.39 41.29 27.95
C ARG A 370 -10.01 42.61 27.48
N LYS A 371 -9.20 43.64 27.38
CA LYS A 371 -9.62 44.96 26.89
C LYS A 371 -10.11 44.90 25.44
N SER A 372 -9.38 44.21 24.57
CA SER A 372 -9.77 44.01 23.16
C SER A 372 -11.06 43.21 23.03
N PHE A 373 -11.22 42.14 23.81
CA PHE A 373 -12.40 41.27 23.76
C PHE A 373 -13.65 42.02 24.19
N PHE A 374 -13.64 42.62 25.40
CA PHE A 374 -14.79 43.35 25.92
C PHE A 374 -15.03 44.69 25.21
N GLY A 375 -14.00 45.32 24.63
CA GLY A 375 -14.14 46.51 23.80
C GLY A 375 -14.88 46.30 22.48
N LYS A 376 -14.92 45.05 21.98
CA LYS A 376 -15.73 44.67 20.82
C LYS A 376 -17.22 44.48 21.15
N PHE A 377 -17.55 44.22 22.41
CA PHE A 377 -18.92 44.18 22.92
C PHE A 377 -19.28 45.58 23.46
N LYS A 378 -19.33 46.59 22.59
CA LYS A 378 -20.05 47.81 22.95
C LYS A 378 -21.52 47.48 22.93
N LEU A 379 -22.11 47.25 24.11
CA LEU A 379 -23.54 47.40 24.36
C LEU A 379 -23.93 48.85 24.24
#